data_5c70a41a5c2bbcb002ec9636ee1cae0e
#
_entry.id   5c70a41a5c2bbcb002ec9636ee1cae0e
#
_cell.length_a   1.000
_cell.length_b   1.000
_cell.length_c   1.000
_cell.angle_alpha   90.00
_cell.angle_beta   90.00
_cell.angle_gamma   90.00
#
_symmetry.space_group_name_H-M   'P 1'
#
loop_
_entity.id
_entity.type
_entity.pdbx_description
1 polymer ?
#
loop_
_entity_poly.entity_id
_entity_poly.type
_entity_poly.pdbx_seq_one_letter_code
_entity_poly.pdbx_strand_id
1 'polypeptide(L)'
;AEMDKKMSYPMLGIGLQYSLIGKKPEDMSMGSMSGMNGKDMFMPMLKISLPIFRKKYNAQQRESKHYWKSSELKYENTMNQLQAEYIRITQQLEDAARKIDLYQKQYDLSLATYQLIVREFSTGSTTLTDVIQVERQMLDYHLKKSEAIAEYNTQIAGIEKLISTSVNE
;
A
#
# COMPACT_ATOMS: atom_id res chain seq x y z
N ALA A 1 -14.62 -5.74 -18.59
CA ALA A 1 -15.38 -5.01 -19.62
C ALA A 1 -15.56 -5.81 -20.92
N GLU A 2 -14.55 -6.41 -21.56
CA GLU A 2 -14.73 -7.25 -22.76
C GLU A 2 -15.42 -8.59 -22.46
N MET A 3 -15.08 -9.24 -21.35
CA MET A 3 -15.74 -10.46 -20.88
C MET A 3 -17.23 -10.24 -20.65
N ASP A 4 -17.61 -9.15 -20.00
CA ASP A 4 -19.02 -8.81 -19.72
C ASP A 4 -19.79 -8.54 -21.00
N LYS A 5 -19.13 -8.00 -22.02
CA LYS A 5 -19.70 -7.83 -23.37
C LYS A 5 -19.96 -9.17 -24.04
N LYS A 6 -19.01 -10.12 -23.91
CA LYS A 6 -19.17 -11.47 -24.50
C LYS A 6 -20.24 -12.29 -23.78
N MET A 7 -20.45 -12.10 -22.47
CA MET A 7 -21.54 -12.75 -21.70
C MET A 7 -22.94 -12.29 -22.12
N SER A 8 -23.08 -11.19 -22.83
CA SER A 8 -24.36 -10.70 -23.37
C SER A 8 -24.78 -11.34 -24.70
N TYR A 9 -23.94 -12.19 -25.30
CA TYR A 9 -24.26 -12.94 -26.50
C TYR A 9 -24.86 -14.31 -26.18
N PRO A 10 -25.70 -14.89 -27.09
CA PRO A 10 -26.19 -16.25 -26.96
C PRO A 10 -25.03 -17.25 -26.92
N MET A 11 -25.06 -18.16 -25.96
CA MET A 11 -24.11 -19.25 -25.88
C MET A 11 -24.73 -20.52 -26.42
N LEU A 12 -24.04 -21.16 -27.35
CA LEU A 12 -24.37 -22.49 -27.85
C LEU A 12 -23.37 -23.48 -27.29
N GLY A 13 -23.85 -24.50 -26.60
CA GLY A 13 -23.03 -25.61 -26.07
C GLY A 13 -23.50 -26.91 -26.66
N ILE A 14 -22.57 -27.75 -27.14
CA ILE A 14 -22.83 -29.11 -27.59
C ILE A 14 -22.15 -30.04 -26.55
N GLY A 15 -22.89 -30.98 -26.01
CA GLY A 15 -22.38 -31.96 -25.07
C GLY A 15 -22.75 -33.37 -25.50
N LEU A 16 -21.91 -34.32 -25.20
CA LEU A 16 -22.17 -35.76 -25.39
C LEU A 16 -22.01 -36.42 -24.02
N GLN A 17 -23.10 -37.04 -23.56
CA GLN A 17 -23.08 -37.83 -22.34
C GLN A 17 -23.18 -39.31 -22.71
N TYR A 18 -22.17 -40.08 -22.28
CA TYR A 18 -22.13 -41.51 -22.40
C TYR A 18 -22.22 -42.15 -21.01
N SER A 19 -23.20 -43.01 -20.79
CA SER A 19 -23.43 -43.67 -19.51
C SER A 19 -23.38 -45.15 -19.68
N LEU A 20 -22.42 -45.79 -19.01
CA LEU A 20 -22.34 -47.24 -18.92
C LEU A 20 -23.33 -47.78 -17.89
N ILE A 21 -24.27 -48.61 -18.33
CA ILE A 21 -25.29 -49.22 -17.46
C ILE A 21 -24.94 -50.69 -17.27
N GLY A 22 -24.45 -51.03 -16.08
CA GLY A 22 -24.19 -52.46 -15.71
C GLY A 22 -25.51 -53.26 -15.68
N LYS A 23 -25.43 -54.56 -16.13
CA LYS A 23 -26.58 -55.48 -16.04
C LYS A 23 -26.95 -55.72 -14.58
N LYS A 24 -28.22 -55.45 -14.21
CA LYS A 24 -28.79 -55.90 -12.94
C LYS A 24 -29.30 -57.31 -13.07
N PRO A 25 -29.17 -58.16 -12.02
CA PRO A 25 -29.84 -59.48 -11.99
C PRO A 25 -31.34 -59.34 -12.13
N GLU A 26 -31.98 -60.21 -12.85
CA GLU A 26 -33.40 -60.16 -13.21
C GLU A 26 -34.39 -60.18 -12.00
N ASP A 27 -33.91 -60.66 -10.84
CA ASP A 27 -34.73 -60.87 -9.63
C ASP A 27 -35.16 -59.61 -8.89
N MET A 28 -34.71 -58.42 -9.31
CA MET A 28 -35.09 -57.11 -8.67
C MET A 28 -35.82 -56.17 -9.62
N SER A 29 -36.35 -56.62 -10.72
CA SER A 29 -36.95 -55.77 -11.76
C SER A 29 -38.46 -55.85 -11.72
N MET A 30 -39.07 -55.50 -10.59
CA MET A 30 -40.50 -55.24 -10.56
C MET A 30 -40.75 -53.79 -11.02
N GLY A 31 -40.97 -53.62 -12.34
CA GLY A 31 -41.42 -52.32 -12.91
C GLY A 31 -40.46 -51.60 -13.89
N SER A 32 -39.41 -52.23 -14.40
CA SER A 32 -38.55 -51.65 -15.42
C SER A 32 -38.86 -52.22 -16.81
N MET A 33 -39.00 -51.37 -17.82
CA MET A 33 -39.14 -51.76 -19.22
C MET A 33 -38.04 -52.75 -19.60
N SER A 34 -38.47 -53.99 -19.87
CA SER A 34 -37.61 -55.18 -20.10
C SER A 34 -36.66 -55.14 -21.30
N GLY A 35 -36.45 -53.98 -21.92
CA GLY A 35 -35.57 -53.83 -23.11
C GLY A 35 -34.28 -53.02 -22.92
N MET A 36 -34.03 -52.42 -21.75
CA MET A 36 -32.90 -51.51 -21.55
C MET A 36 -31.85 -51.94 -20.51
N ASN A 37 -31.98 -53.15 -19.96
CA ASN A 37 -31.04 -53.65 -18.94
C ASN A 37 -29.67 -53.99 -19.57
N GLY A 38 -28.62 -53.24 -19.15
CA GLY A 38 -27.27 -53.46 -19.61
C GLY A 38 -26.93 -52.86 -21.00
N LYS A 39 -27.73 -51.96 -21.51
CA LYS A 39 -27.37 -51.21 -22.72
C LYS A 39 -26.84 -49.83 -22.35
N ASP A 40 -25.69 -49.53 -22.91
CA ASP A 40 -25.09 -48.20 -22.74
C ASP A 40 -25.97 -47.09 -23.33
N MET A 41 -26.06 -46.00 -22.64
CA MET A 41 -26.90 -44.86 -23.05
C MET A 41 -26.01 -43.74 -23.60
N PHE A 42 -26.30 -43.35 -24.83
CA PHE A 42 -25.66 -42.22 -25.48
C PHE A 42 -26.69 -41.09 -25.64
N MET A 43 -26.40 -39.94 -24.99
CA MET A 43 -27.28 -38.78 -25.05
C MET A 43 -26.53 -37.57 -25.60
N PRO A 44 -26.83 -37.14 -26.81
CA PRO A 44 -26.38 -35.84 -27.30
C PRO A 44 -27.18 -34.74 -26.62
N MET A 45 -26.50 -33.73 -26.11
CA MET A 45 -27.09 -32.56 -25.49
C MET A 45 -26.80 -31.30 -26.27
N LEU A 46 -27.80 -30.53 -26.57
CA LEU A 46 -27.66 -29.19 -27.12
C LEU A 46 -28.13 -28.20 -26.06
N LYS A 47 -27.23 -27.34 -25.62
CA LYS A 47 -27.51 -26.30 -24.65
C LYS A 47 -27.52 -24.95 -25.35
N ILE A 48 -28.67 -24.28 -25.33
CA ILE A 48 -28.81 -22.91 -25.84
C ILE A 48 -29.10 -22.00 -24.63
N SER A 49 -28.24 -21.02 -24.39
CA SER A 49 -28.42 -20.01 -23.34
C SER A 49 -28.71 -18.66 -24.01
N LEU A 50 -29.91 -18.15 -23.82
CA LEU A 50 -30.32 -16.85 -24.33
C LEU A 50 -30.38 -15.84 -23.19
N PRO A 51 -29.61 -14.73 -23.22
CA PRO A 51 -29.67 -13.68 -22.20
C PRO A 51 -30.92 -12.81 -22.39
N ILE A 52 -32.04 -13.23 -21.80
CA ILE A 52 -33.34 -12.54 -21.94
C ILE A 52 -33.34 -11.20 -21.18
N PHE A 53 -32.63 -11.11 -20.05
CA PHE A 53 -32.59 -9.92 -19.20
C PHE A 53 -31.40 -9.01 -19.52
N ARG A 54 -31.46 -8.27 -20.61
CA ARG A 54 -30.41 -7.35 -21.05
C ARG A 54 -30.06 -6.25 -20.02
N LYS A 55 -31.02 -5.84 -19.18
CA LYS A 55 -30.80 -4.83 -18.12
C LYS A 55 -29.69 -5.23 -17.15
N LYS A 56 -29.61 -6.51 -16.77
CA LYS A 56 -28.56 -7.05 -15.88
C LYS A 56 -27.17 -6.88 -16.52
N TYR A 57 -27.01 -7.27 -17.76
CA TYR A 57 -25.73 -7.19 -18.47
C TYR A 57 -25.28 -5.75 -18.73
N ASN A 58 -26.23 -4.85 -19.04
CA ASN A 58 -25.95 -3.43 -19.19
C ASN A 58 -25.55 -2.78 -17.85
N ALA A 59 -26.12 -3.20 -16.74
CA ALA A 59 -25.73 -2.75 -15.41
C ALA A 59 -24.32 -3.24 -15.05
N GLN A 60 -24.02 -4.50 -15.30
CA GLN A 60 -22.70 -5.10 -15.08
C GLN A 60 -21.60 -4.43 -15.92
N GLN A 61 -21.88 -4.11 -17.20
CA GLN A 61 -20.95 -3.36 -18.04
C GLN A 61 -20.69 -1.94 -17.52
N ARG A 62 -21.71 -1.26 -16.99
CA ARG A 62 -21.54 0.06 -16.36
C ARG A 62 -20.72 -0.05 -15.08
N GLU A 63 -20.99 -1.04 -14.26
CA GLU A 63 -20.23 -1.33 -13.05
C GLU A 63 -18.76 -1.56 -13.39
N SER A 64 -18.43 -2.44 -14.34
CA SER A 64 -17.05 -2.69 -14.77
C SER A 64 -16.34 -1.43 -15.27
N LYS A 65 -17.04 -0.53 -15.99
CA LYS A 65 -16.47 0.76 -16.41
C LYS A 65 -16.17 1.68 -15.21
N HIS A 66 -17.06 1.71 -14.23
CA HIS A 66 -16.85 2.50 -13.01
C HIS A 66 -15.71 1.94 -12.17
N TYR A 67 -15.57 0.62 -12.06
CA TYR A 67 -14.44 -0.02 -11.40
C TYR A 67 -13.11 0.32 -12.08
N TRP A 68 -13.08 0.25 -13.42
CA TRP A 68 -11.89 0.62 -14.17
C TRP A 68 -11.50 2.08 -13.94
N LYS A 69 -12.48 3.00 -14.03
CA LYS A 69 -12.25 4.43 -13.78
C LYS A 69 -11.83 4.70 -12.32
N SER A 70 -12.41 3.97 -11.36
CA SER A 70 -12.01 4.03 -9.95
C SER A 70 -10.56 3.59 -9.76
N SER A 71 -10.12 2.53 -10.44
CA SER A 71 -8.73 2.05 -10.37
C SER A 71 -7.75 3.04 -10.97
N GLU A 72 -8.10 3.67 -12.10
CA GLU A 72 -7.30 4.73 -12.72
C GLU A 72 -7.13 5.93 -11.77
N LEU A 73 -8.23 6.40 -11.18
CA LEU A 73 -8.20 7.50 -10.22
C LEU A 73 -7.45 7.15 -8.93
N LYS A 74 -7.52 5.89 -8.49
CA LYS A 74 -6.71 5.42 -7.36
C LYS A 74 -5.22 5.47 -7.67
N TYR A 75 -4.83 5.05 -8.87
CA TYR A 75 -3.44 5.14 -9.32
C TYR A 75 -2.95 6.59 -9.33
N GLU A 76 -3.70 7.51 -9.95
CA GLU A 76 -3.36 8.94 -9.95
C GLU A 76 -3.25 9.52 -8.53
N ASN A 77 -4.21 9.16 -7.66
CA ASN A 77 -4.19 9.60 -6.27
C ASN A 77 -2.96 9.07 -5.52
N THR A 78 -2.59 7.80 -5.73
CA THR A 78 -1.39 7.21 -5.12
C THR A 78 -0.13 7.93 -5.59
N MET A 79 -0.02 8.23 -6.89
CA MET A 79 1.11 8.99 -7.44
C MET A 79 1.20 10.39 -6.81
N ASN A 80 0.08 11.09 -6.71
CA ASN A 80 0.03 12.42 -6.08
C ASN A 80 0.42 12.37 -4.59
N GLN A 81 -0.03 11.33 -3.88
CA GLN A 81 0.34 11.12 -2.47
C GLN A 81 1.84 10.86 -2.31
N LEU A 82 2.42 10.00 -3.14
CA LEU A 82 3.87 9.72 -3.11
C LEU A 82 4.69 10.96 -3.43
N GLN A 83 4.27 11.75 -4.41
CA GLN A 83 4.93 13.00 -4.77
C GLN A 83 4.84 14.02 -3.63
N ALA A 84 3.69 14.19 -3.02
CA ALA A 84 3.52 15.08 -1.88
C ALA A 84 4.36 14.64 -0.68
N GLU A 85 4.41 13.33 -0.40
CA GLU A 85 5.23 12.76 0.66
C GLU A 85 6.73 12.95 0.41
N TYR A 86 7.19 12.74 -0.82
CA TYR A 86 8.59 13.00 -1.21
C TYR A 86 8.98 14.46 -0.98
N ILE A 87 8.15 15.41 -1.45
CA ILE A 87 8.39 16.84 -1.25
C ILE A 87 8.44 17.18 0.24
N ARG A 88 7.50 16.65 1.02
CA ARG A 88 7.44 16.86 2.47
C ARG A 88 8.73 16.38 3.16
N ILE A 89 9.17 15.16 2.88
CA ILE A 89 10.37 14.58 3.49
C ILE A 89 11.63 15.36 3.06
N THR A 90 11.72 15.76 1.80
CA THR A 90 12.84 16.58 1.31
C THR A 90 12.95 17.92 2.04
N GLN A 91 11.81 18.60 2.22
CA GLN A 91 11.78 19.85 2.99
C GLN A 91 12.19 19.65 4.45
N GLN A 92 11.72 18.58 5.08
CA GLN A 92 12.10 18.24 6.46
C GLN A 92 13.58 17.88 6.58
N LEU A 93 14.16 17.23 5.57
CA LEU A 93 15.57 16.93 5.50
C LEU A 93 16.42 18.20 5.44
N GLU A 94 16.06 19.14 4.55
CA GLU A 94 16.73 20.42 4.45
C GLU A 94 16.62 21.24 5.73
N ASP A 95 15.46 21.19 6.39
CA ASP A 95 15.23 21.89 7.65
C ASP A 95 16.07 21.29 8.78
N ALA A 96 16.17 19.98 8.87
CA ALA A 96 17.04 19.29 9.82
C ALA A 96 18.52 19.65 9.58
N ALA A 97 18.95 19.69 8.32
CA ALA A 97 20.30 20.11 7.97
C ALA A 97 20.61 21.56 8.43
N ARG A 98 19.67 22.49 8.22
CA ARG A 98 19.80 23.87 8.71
C ARG A 98 19.83 23.94 10.23
N LYS A 99 19.01 23.14 10.94
CA LYS A 99 19.03 23.05 12.40
C LYS A 99 20.36 22.56 12.94
N ILE A 100 20.99 21.57 12.29
CA ILE A 100 22.32 21.07 12.67
C ILE A 100 23.36 22.18 12.61
N ASP A 101 23.44 22.93 11.52
CA ASP A 101 24.35 24.06 11.36
C ASP A 101 24.07 25.17 12.37
N LEU A 102 22.79 25.52 12.57
CA LEU A 102 22.37 26.52 13.54
C LEU A 102 22.81 26.14 14.96
N TYR A 103 22.47 24.93 15.41
CA TYR A 103 22.77 24.51 16.78
C TYR A 103 24.26 24.29 17.00
N GLN A 104 25.04 23.93 15.97
CA GLN A 104 26.47 23.91 16.04
C GLN A 104 27.04 25.32 16.32
N LYS A 105 26.62 26.33 15.54
CA LYS A 105 27.03 27.72 15.74
C LYS A 105 26.65 28.28 17.10
N GLN A 106 25.43 27.94 17.56
CA GLN A 106 24.97 28.34 18.90
C GLN A 106 25.76 27.67 20.01
N TYR A 107 26.11 26.39 19.85
CA TYR A 107 27.00 25.70 20.79
C TYR A 107 28.39 26.35 20.86
N ASP A 108 29.01 26.62 19.71
CA ASP A 108 30.34 27.22 19.64
C ASP A 108 30.33 28.61 20.30
N LEU A 109 29.30 29.42 20.05
CA LEU A 109 29.15 30.73 20.70
C LEU A 109 28.93 30.61 22.22
N SER A 110 28.10 29.65 22.65
CA SER A 110 27.87 29.41 24.07
C SER A 110 29.12 28.90 24.79
N LEU A 111 29.93 28.06 24.11
CA LEU A 111 31.22 27.58 24.62
C LEU A 111 32.21 28.74 24.83
N ALA A 112 32.31 29.67 23.87
CA ALA A 112 33.14 30.85 24.00
C ALA A 112 32.65 31.75 25.16
N THR A 113 31.34 31.92 25.30
CA THR A 113 30.74 32.69 26.41
C THR A 113 31.01 32.02 27.75
N TYR A 114 30.89 30.69 27.82
CA TYR A 114 31.20 29.90 29.03
C TYR A 114 32.65 30.12 29.48
N GLN A 115 33.59 30.02 28.53
CA GLN A 115 35.01 30.25 28.84
C GLN A 115 35.27 31.67 29.37
N LEU A 116 34.60 32.69 28.85
CA LEU A 116 34.68 34.05 29.29
C LEU A 116 34.14 34.21 30.74
N ILE A 117 32.93 33.71 30.99
CA ILE A 117 32.29 33.80 32.31
C ILE A 117 33.05 33.03 33.38
N VAL A 118 33.67 31.88 33.06
CA VAL A 118 34.53 31.16 34.01
C VAL A 118 35.75 32.00 34.41
N ARG A 119 36.35 32.75 33.46
CA ARG A 119 37.45 33.68 33.76
C ARG A 119 36.97 34.83 34.65
N GLU A 120 35.82 35.44 34.36
CA GLU A 120 35.24 36.51 35.16
C GLU A 120 34.86 36.05 36.57
N PHE A 121 34.36 34.81 36.70
CA PHE A 121 34.08 34.16 37.99
C PHE A 121 35.40 34.02 38.82
N SER A 122 36.50 33.63 38.18
CA SER A 122 37.78 33.48 38.87
C SER A 122 38.34 34.82 39.41
N THR A 123 37.90 35.95 38.83
CA THR A 123 38.26 37.31 39.27
C THR A 123 37.23 37.92 40.22
N GLY A 124 36.16 37.20 40.53
CA GLY A 124 35.06 37.66 41.39
C GLY A 124 34.11 38.65 40.74
N SER A 125 34.15 38.76 39.40
CA SER A 125 33.31 39.72 38.62
C SER A 125 31.91 39.17 38.25
N THR A 126 31.68 37.87 38.36
CA THR A 126 30.37 37.22 38.11
C THR A 126 30.00 36.22 39.21
N THR A 127 28.75 35.74 39.19
CA THR A 127 28.26 34.76 40.17
C THR A 127 28.37 33.33 39.67
N LEU A 128 28.39 32.35 40.57
CA LEU A 128 28.30 30.93 40.21
C LEU A 128 27.00 30.61 39.44
N THR A 129 25.94 31.35 39.76
CA THR A 129 24.63 31.19 39.07
C THR A 129 24.75 31.49 37.58
N ASP A 130 25.51 32.53 37.21
CA ASP A 130 25.73 32.91 35.81
C ASP A 130 26.52 31.85 35.06
N VAL A 131 27.56 31.28 35.71
CA VAL A 131 28.33 30.14 35.14
C VAL A 131 27.42 28.96 34.86
N ILE A 132 26.60 28.54 35.84
CA ILE A 132 25.69 27.41 35.70
C ILE A 132 24.64 27.68 34.60
N GLN A 133 24.14 28.90 34.49
CA GLN A 133 23.15 29.27 33.46
C GLN A 133 23.75 29.13 32.05
N VAL A 134 24.95 29.60 31.80
CA VAL A 134 25.59 29.48 30.49
C VAL A 134 25.98 28.04 30.17
N GLU A 135 26.42 27.28 31.18
CA GLU A 135 26.69 25.86 31.00
C GLU A 135 25.44 25.08 30.60
N ARG A 136 24.30 25.34 31.26
CA ARG A 136 22.99 24.73 30.87
C ARG A 136 22.62 25.10 29.44
N GLN A 137 22.81 26.34 29.03
CA GLN A 137 22.52 26.81 27.69
C GLN A 137 23.39 26.09 26.64
N MET A 138 24.69 25.94 26.92
CA MET A 138 25.64 25.21 26.08
C MET A 138 25.21 23.74 25.92
N LEU A 139 24.84 23.07 27.01
CA LEU A 139 24.35 21.68 27.01
C LEU A 139 23.03 21.55 26.24
N ASP A 140 22.11 22.51 26.37
CA ASP A 140 20.84 22.54 25.64
C ASP A 140 21.06 22.60 24.12
N TYR A 141 21.99 23.44 23.66
CA TYR A 141 22.33 23.50 22.23
C TYR A 141 23.01 22.22 21.72
N HIS A 142 23.85 21.60 22.55
CA HIS A 142 24.45 20.30 22.20
C HIS A 142 23.40 19.19 22.08
N LEU A 143 22.40 19.17 22.97
CA LEU A 143 21.29 18.22 22.92
C LEU A 143 20.44 18.46 21.66
N LYS A 144 20.03 19.70 21.39
CA LYS A 144 19.25 20.09 20.21
C LYS A 144 19.95 19.74 18.90
N LYS A 145 21.27 19.88 18.85
CA LYS A 145 22.04 19.42 17.69
C LYS A 145 21.92 17.91 17.50
N SER A 146 22.05 17.14 18.59
CA SER A 146 21.93 15.68 18.54
C SER A 146 20.51 15.23 18.08
N GLU A 147 19.48 15.92 18.56
CA GLU A 147 18.10 15.71 18.11
C GLU A 147 17.95 16.02 16.61
N ALA A 148 18.52 17.13 16.12
CA ALA A 148 18.47 17.49 14.71
C ALA A 148 19.20 16.47 13.81
N ILE A 149 20.30 15.87 14.29
CA ILE A 149 21.00 14.79 13.58
C ILE A 149 20.11 13.53 13.52
N ALA A 150 19.43 13.17 14.60
CA ALA A 150 18.51 12.05 14.61
C ALA A 150 17.30 12.29 13.66
N GLU A 151 16.76 13.52 13.64
CA GLU A 151 15.71 13.93 12.70
C GLU A 151 16.21 13.80 11.25
N TYR A 152 17.39 14.30 10.93
CA TYR A 152 18.02 14.19 9.61
C TYR A 152 18.13 12.73 9.13
N ASN A 153 18.65 11.85 9.98
CA ASN A 153 18.78 10.42 9.67
C ASN A 153 17.41 9.74 9.47
N THR A 154 16.41 10.17 10.23
CA THR A 154 15.03 9.67 10.09
C THR A 154 14.44 10.05 8.72
N GLN A 155 14.70 11.27 8.24
CA GLN A 155 14.22 11.71 6.92
C GLN A 155 14.96 10.96 5.79
N ILE A 156 16.26 10.68 5.91
CA ILE A 156 16.98 9.83 4.96
C ILE A 156 16.35 8.45 4.86
N ALA A 157 16.10 7.79 5.98
CA ALA A 157 15.43 6.49 6.01
C ALA A 157 14.02 6.55 5.39
N GLY A 158 13.31 7.68 5.55
CA GLY A 158 12.03 7.93 4.90
C GLY A 158 12.13 7.97 3.37
N ILE A 159 13.14 8.64 2.83
CA ILE A 159 13.38 8.68 1.38
C ILE A 159 13.78 7.29 0.84
N GLU A 160 14.66 6.58 1.53
CA GLU A 160 15.07 5.22 1.16
C GLU A 160 13.88 4.27 1.12
N LYS A 161 12.97 4.37 2.09
CA LYS A 161 11.72 3.61 2.11
C LYS A 161 10.87 3.89 0.88
N LEU A 162 10.67 5.15 0.49
CA LEU A 162 9.89 5.51 -0.69
C LEU A 162 10.50 4.94 -1.97
N ILE A 163 11.83 4.98 -2.10
CA ILE A 163 12.55 4.45 -3.28
C ILE A 163 12.46 2.92 -3.31
N SER A 164 12.68 2.24 -2.17
CA SER A 164 12.66 0.77 -2.11
C SER A 164 11.27 0.19 -2.38
N THR A 165 10.21 0.89 -2.01
CA THR A 165 8.83 0.49 -2.30
C THR A 165 8.53 0.60 -3.80
N SER A 166 9.13 1.55 -4.52
CA SER A 166 8.93 1.73 -5.96
C SER A 166 9.70 0.71 -6.84
N VAL A 167 10.68 -0.01 -6.28
CA VAL A 167 11.50 -0.98 -7.03
C VAL A 167 10.92 -2.41 -6.95
N ASN A 168 10.04 -2.69 -6.01
CA ASN A 168 9.47 -4.03 -5.76
C ASN A 168 8.05 -4.24 -6.35
N GLU A 169 7.50 -3.31 -7.13
CA GLU A 169 6.27 -3.45 -7.93
C GLU A 169 6.59 -3.54 -9.43
#